data_624d172c2b53ea48d4bcd7478035a243
#
_entry.id   624d172c2b53ea48d4bcd7478035a243
#
_cell.length_a   1.000
_cell.length_b   1.000
_cell.length_c   1.000
_cell.angle_alpha   90.00
_cell.angle_beta   90.00
_cell.angle_gamma   90.00
#
_symmetry.space_group_name_H-M   'P 1'
#
loop_
_entity.id
_entity.type
_entity.pdbx_description
1 polymer ?
#
loop_
_entity_poly.entity_id
_entity_poly.type
_entity_poly.pdbx_seq_one_letter_code
_entity_poly.pdbx_strand_id
1 'polypeptide(L)'
;MSRAAPRLLKIVSAAILNIAAVGSLAAVPATTPTTGLPALVEDVAFLDALTWGVSPSSFAELRVLGRERWLKGQLHPPAETRLPPVVRTQVDAMSPRGSLFERAQALDAQSKAASAEEDPDAKKAAQTAFQGALNAAARDAASAWVLRALYSPYQVRERLTWFWFNRFNVHQGKAAIRAAVGDYLDGVIRPHALGRFRDLLMATLKHPAMLRYLDNADNAAGHINENYARELMELHTMGVGSGYGQVDVEALARILTGVGIELRPEAPKVRPERQADYVRDGLFAFNPNRHDYSDKTFLGHTIRGRGFAEVEEAIDILCRHPATARSVTGALASYVLGRPPEAAVADRLADVFARTDGDTAAVMDALVHMPAFATGRDGAFKDPARYVFSALRMAYDDRVILNAGPVLGWLNRLGEGLFNRSTPDGYPLDPAAWNGPGQLAARFEVARQIGSGPAGLFKPAAADRPDEPAFPLLANALYFSTLAGTLGAATRASLAQAVSPQDWNTLYLASPEFMR
;
A
#
# COMPACT_ATOMS: atom_id res chain seq x y z
N MET A 1 45.62 -50.15 -34.73
CA MET A 1 44.69 -51.27 -34.48
C MET A 1 43.84 -50.85 -33.31
N SER A 2 42.61 -50.77 -33.29
CA SER A 2 41.37 -51.20 -33.90
C SER A 2 40.27 -50.27 -33.46
N ARG A 3 39.58 -49.65 -34.36
CA ARG A 3 38.11 -49.52 -34.55
C ARG A 3 37.19 -49.65 -33.32
N ALA A 4 36.43 -48.61 -33.03
CA ALA A 4 34.97 -48.64 -32.90
C ALA A 4 34.37 -47.23 -32.74
N ALA A 5 33.83 -46.67 -33.77
CA ALA A 5 32.57 -45.92 -33.83
C ALA A 5 31.67 -46.73 -34.77
N PRO A 6 30.35 -46.59 -34.82
CA PRO A 6 29.41 -45.57 -34.31
C PRO A 6 28.14 -46.18 -33.70
N ARG A 7 27.53 -45.53 -32.71
CA ARG A 7 26.13 -45.78 -32.32
C ARG A 7 25.45 -44.48 -31.93
N LEU A 8 25.28 -43.56 -32.87
CA LEU A 8 24.55 -42.31 -32.66
C LEU A 8 23.78 -41.91 -33.92
N LEU A 9 23.01 -42.85 -34.48
CA LEU A 9 22.15 -42.53 -35.63
C LEU A 9 20.95 -43.50 -35.73
N LYS A 10 20.18 -43.67 -34.67
CA LYS A 10 18.89 -44.46 -34.70
C LYS A 10 17.80 -43.98 -33.76
N ILE A 11 17.79 -42.73 -33.31
CA ILE A 11 16.69 -42.19 -32.44
C ILE A 11 15.99 -40.98 -33.07
N VAL A 12 16.21 -40.63 -34.30
CA VAL A 12 15.55 -39.49 -34.95
C VAL A 12 14.52 -39.91 -36.03
N SER A 13 14.27 -41.19 -36.24
CA SER A 13 13.35 -41.65 -37.32
C SER A 13 12.08 -42.34 -36.83
N ALA A 14 11.70 -42.23 -35.56
CA ALA A 14 10.48 -42.89 -35.05
C ALA A 14 9.36 -41.91 -34.55
N ALA A 15 9.47 -40.61 -34.86
CA ALA A 15 8.49 -39.62 -34.40
C ALA A 15 7.69 -38.94 -35.53
N ILE A 16 7.75 -39.41 -36.76
CA ILE A 16 7.02 -38.82 -37.93
C ILE A 16 6.16 -39.86 -38.65
N LEU A 17 5.45 -40.73 -37.94
CA LEU A 17 4.46 -41.58 -38.65
C LEU A 17 3.35 -42.03 -37.67
N ASN A 18 2.54 -41.08 -37.16
CA ASN A 18 1.23 -41.39 -36.55
C ASN A 18 0.36 -40.13 -36.44
N ILE A 19 0.13 -39.43 -37.56
CA ILE A 19 -0.95 -38.45 -37.69
C ILE A 19 -1.65 -38.72 -39.03
N ALA A 20 -2.46 -39.76 -39.04
CA ALA A 20 -3.53 -39.94 -40.02
C ALA A 20 -4.48 -41.02 -39.54
N ALA A 21 -5.40 -40.67 -38.66
CA ALA A 21 -6.73 -41.25 -38.48
C ALA A 21 -7.40 -40.70 -37.19
N VAL A 22 -7.95 -39.51 -37.24
CA VAL A 22 -9.02 -39.13 -36.31
C VAL A 22 -10.10 -38.44 -37.10
N GLY A 23 -11.28 -39.02 -36.97
CA GLY A 23 -12.47 -38.67 -37.72
C GLY A 23 -12.94 -37.23 -37.50
N SER A 24 -13.67 -36.76 -38.49
CA SER A 24 -14.46 -35.54 -38.54
C SER A 24 -15.28 -35.36 -37.28
N LEU A 25 -14.81 -34.55 -36.34
CA LEU A 25 -15.61 -33.90 -35.29
C LEU A 25 -16.04 -32.56 -35.88
N ALA A 26 -17.34 -32.39 -36.04
CA ALA A 26 -17.96 -31.15 -36.46
C ALA A 26 -17.45 -29.99 -35.62
N ALA A 27 -16.84 -29.00 -36.26
CA ALA A 27 -16.44 -27.76 -35.65
C ALA A 27 -17.68 -27.02 -35.14
N VAL A 28 -17.85 -26.98 -33.81
CA VAL A 28 -18.69 -25.97 -33.18
C VAL A 28 -17.99 -24.65 -33.44
N PRO A 29 -18.63 -23.65 -34.06
CA PRO A 29 -18.02 -22.34 -34.23
C PRO A 29 -17.87 -21.72 -32.85
N ALA A 30 -16.67 -21.69 -32.30
CA ALA A 30 -16.29 -20.81 -31.22
C ALA A 30 -16.38 -19.38 -31.78
N THR A 31 -17.53 -18.74 -31.59
CA THR A 31 -17.64 -17.29 -31.71
C THR A 31 -16.87 -16.66 -30.56
N THR A 32 -15.57 -16.57 -30.68
CA THR A 32 -14.76 -15.64 -29.90
C THR A 32 -15.24 -14.25 -30.34
N PRO A 33 -15.81 -13.42 -29.46
CA PRO A 33 -16.10 -12.05 -29.84
C PRO A 33 -14.75 -11.41 -30.20
N THR A 34 -14.62 -10.96 -31.44
CA THR A 34 -13.50 -10.13 -31.90
C THR A 34 -13.60 -8.81 -31.16
N THR A 35 -13.05 -8.77 -29.97
CA THR A 35 -12.93 -7.53 -29.18
C THR A 35 -11.94 -6.65 -29.94
N GLY A 36 -12.41 -5.53 -30.49
CA GLY A 36 -11.56 -4.61 -31.24
C GLY A 36 -10.43 -4.04 -30.37
N LEU A 37 -9.33 -3.61 -30.99
CA LEU A 37 -8.20 -2.98 -30.30
C LEU A 37 -8.59 -1.91 -29.26
N PRO A 38 -9.58 -1.02 -29.51
CA PRO A 38 -10.04 -0.05 -28.49
C PRO A 38 -10.47 -0.69 -27.18
N ALA A 39 -11.22 -1.79 -27.21
CA ALA A 39 -11.68 -2.46 -26.00
C ALA A 39 -10.53 -3.11 -25.21
N LEU A 40 -9.49 -3.60 -25.89
CA LEU A 40 -8.29 -4.12 -25.21
C LEU A 40 -7.50 -3.01 -24.51
N VAL A 41 -7.37 -1.86 -25.16
CA VAL A 41 -6.72 -0.66 -24.57
C VAL A 41 -7.48 -0.17 -23.35
N GLU A 42 -8.82 -0.17 -23.41
CA GLU A 42 -9.63 0.18 -22.26
C GLU A 42 -9.49 -0.81 -21.10
N ASP A 43 -9.35 -2.12 -21.36
CA ASP A 43 -9.12 -3.13 -20.33
C ASP A 43 -7.75 -2.92 -19.65
N VAL A 44 -6.71 -2.58 -20.43
CA VAL A 44 -5.40 -2.22 -19.88
C VAL A 44 -5.51 -0.99 -18.98
N ALA A 45 -6.16 0.08 -19.46
CA ALA A 45 -6.34 1.30 -18.71
C ALA A 45 -7.18 1.10 -17.44
N PHE A 46 -8.19 0.22 -17.49
CA PHE A 46 -8.98 -0.18 -16.34
C PHE A 46 -8.12 -0.85 -15.25
N LEU A 47 -7.31 -1.84 -15.63
CA LEU A 47 -6.40 -2.51 -14.71
C LEU A 47 -5.33 -1.56 -14.16
N ASP A 48 -4.72 -0.73 -15.01
CA ASP A 48 -3.67 0.20 -14.58
C ASP A 48 -4.20 1.23 -13.57
N ALA A 49 -5.46 1.69 -13.72
CA ALA A 49 -6.09 2.59 -12.76
C ALA A 49 -6.35 1.96 -11.39
N LEU A 50 -6.68 0.67 -11.35
CA LEU A 50 -7.17 -0.02 -10.14
C LEU A 50 -6.13 -0.91 -9.47
N THR A 51 -5.01 -1.22 -10.14
CA THR A 51 -3.97 -2.13 -9.64
C THR A 51 -2.61 -1.42 -9.55
N TRP A 52 -1.60 -2.12 -9.09
CA TRP A 52 -0.21 -1.67 -9.15
C TRP A 52 0.41 -1.75 -10.56
N GLY A 53 -0.42 -1.84 -11.60
CA GLY A 53 -0.04 -1.95 -12.99
C GLY A 53 -0.50 -3.26 -13.62
N VAL A 54 -0.69 -3.23 -14.92
CA VAL A 54 -1.10 -4.40 -15.70
C VAL A 54 0.03 -5.42 -15.80
N SER A 55 -0.32 -6.71 -15.72
CA SER A 55 0.56 -7.82 -16.07
C SER A 55 -0.14 -8.74 -17.08
N PRO A 56 0.60 -9.59 -17.83
CA PRO A 56 -0.01 -10.55 -18.74
C PRO A 56 -1.07 -11.43 -18.08
N SER A 57 -0.80 -11.97 -16.88
CA SER A 57 -1.73 -12.80 -16.13
C SER A 57 -2.97 -12.04 -15.67
N SER A 58 -2.82 -10.83 -15.14
CA SER A 58 -3.95 -10.00 -14.69
C SER A 58 -4.85 -9.56 -15.85
N PHE A 59 -4.26 -9.28 -17.01
CA PHE A 59 -5.01 -8.98 -18.23
C PHE A 59 -5.79 -10.19 -18.73
N ALA A 60 -5.17 -11.38 -18.74
CA ALA A 60 -5.85 -12.62 -19.11
C ALA A 60 -7.00 -12.95 -18.16
N GLU A 61 -6.81 -12.78 -16.85
CA GLU A 61 -7.86 -12.95 -15.83
C GLU A 61 -9.04 -12.01 -16.08
N LEU A 62 -8.79 -10.71 -16.28
CA LEU A 62 -9.85 -9.74 -16.58
C LEU A 62 -10.64 -10.14 -17.83
N ARG A 63 -9.97 -10.62 -18.87
CA ARG A 63 -10.59 -11.06 -20.13
C ARG A 63 -11.49 -12.28 -19.94
N VAL A 64 -11.15 -13.18 -19.04
CA VAL A 64 -11.97 -14.36 -18.71
C VAL A 64 -13.17 -13.99 -17.84
N LEU A 65 -12.99 -13.13 -16.84
CA LEU A 65 -14.03 -12.79 -15.88
C LEU A 65 -14.99 -11.69 -16.38
N GLY A 66 -14.49 -10.76 -17.19
CA GLY A 66 -15.14 -9.48 -17.49
C GLY A 66 -15.01 -8.47 -16.36
N ARG A 67 -15.10 -7.15 -16.68
CA ARG A 67 -14.84 -6.05 -15.73
C ARG A 67 -15.72 -6.11 -14.49
N GLU A 68 -17.03 -6.35 -14.65
CA GLU A 68 -18.00 -6.37 -13.54
C GLU A 68 -17.68 -7.45 -12.50
N ARG A 69 -17.49 -8.68 -12.96
CA ARG A 69 -17.21 -9.80 -12.06
C ARG A 69 -15.84 -9.67 -11.41
N TRP A 70 -14.85 -9.20 -12.16
CA TRP A 70 -13.51 -8.94 -11.65
C TRP A 70 -13.55 -7.85 -10.56
N LEU A 71 -14.20 -6.69 -10.84
CA LEU A 71 -14.33 -5.57 -9.89
C LEU A 71 -15.02 -6.02 -8.60
N LYS A 72 -16.16 -6.73 -8.72
CA LYS A 72 -16.87 -7.26 -7.55
C LYS A 72 -15.96 -8.14 -6.68
N GLY A 73 -15.15 -9.00 -7.28
CA GLY A 73 -14.18 -9.84 -6.55
C GLY A 73 -13.08 -9.03 -5.88
N GLN A 74 -12.65 -7.93 -6.49
CA GLN A 74 -11.64 -7.03 -5.93
C GLN A 74 -12.16 -6.18 -4.77
N LEU A 75 -13.40 -5.73 -4.82
CA LEU A 75 -14.03 -4.89 -3.78
C LEU A 75 -14.49 -5.70 -2.56
N HIS A 76 -14.72 -6.99 -2.73
CA HIS A 76 -15.15 -7.89 -1.65
C HIS A 76 -14.20 -9.09 -1.50
N PRO A 77 -12.90 -8.84 -1.20
CA PRO A 77 -11.94 -9.91 -1.01
C PRO A 77 -12.27 -10.73 0.24
N PRO A 78 -11.96 -12.03 0.27
CA PRO A 78 -12.07 -12.82 1.50
C PRO A 78 -11.12 -12.29 2.57
N ALA A 79 -11.44 -12.55 3.83
CA ALA A 79 -10.62 -12.13 4.98
C ALA A 79 -9.18 -12.66 4.85
N GLU A 80 -9.02 -13.94 4.49
CA GLU A 80 -7.72 -14.53 4.21
C GLU A 80 -7.30 -14.30 2.76
N THR A 81 -6.17 -13.63 2.57
CA THR A 81 -5.55 -13.46 1.25
C THR A 81 -4.81 -14.75 0.87
N ARG A 82 -5.23 -15.38 -0.22
CA ARG A 82 -4.51 -16.51 -0.81
C ARG A 82 -3.32 -16.02 -1.63
N LEU A 83 -2.24 -15.66 -0.96
CA LEU A 83 -0.98 -15.39 -1.65
C LEU A 83 -0.45 -16.68 -2.31
N PRO A 84 0.27 -16.58 -3.45
CA PRO A 84 1.01 -17.73 -3.99
C PRO A 84 1.87 -18.39 -2.89
N PRO A 85 2.00 -19.73 -2.86
CA PRO A 85 2.67 -20.44 -1.76
C PRO A 85 4.08 -19.92 -1.46
N VAL A 86 4.89 -19.65 -2.50
CA VAL A 86 6.26 -19.12 -2.35
C VAL A 86 6.25 -17.72 -1.73
N VAL A 87 5.31 -16.86 -2.11
CA VAL A 87 5.15 -15.51 -1.54
C VAL A 87 4.71 -15.60 -0.08
N ARG A 88 3.75 -16.48 0.22
CA ARG A 88 3.28 -16.70 1.58
C ARG A 88 4.43 -17.12 2.50
N THR A 89 5.21 -18.13 2.09
CA THR A 89 6.37 -18.58 2.88
C THR A 89 7.35 -17.44 3.18
N GLN A 90 7.64 -16.57 2.21
CA GLN A 90 8.51 -15.43 2.44
C GLN A 90 7.88 -14.41 3.41
N VAL A 91 6.60 -14.08 3.21
CA VAL A 91 5.88 -13.13 4.08
C VAL A 91 5.78 -13.67 5.50
N ASP A 92 5.46 -14.95 5.69
CA ASP A 92 5.36 -15.58 7.00
C ASP A 92 6.71 -15.58 7.73
N ALA A 93 7.82 -15.77 6.99
CA ALA A 93 9.18 -15.70 7.56
C ALA A 93 9.56 -14.27 8.06
N MET A 94 8.99 -13.23 7.46
CA MET A 94 9.17 -11.83 7.85
C MET A 94 8.15 -11.34 8.88
N SER A 95 7.09 -12.12 9.12
CA SER A 95 6.05 -11.75 10.08
C SER A 95 6.56 -11.86 11.51
N PRO A 96 6.38 -10.83 12.33
CA PRO A 96 6.87 -10.84 13.69
C PRO A 96 6.11 -11.88 14.54
N ARG A 97 6.84 -12.59 15.41
CA ARG A 97 6.25 -13.59 16.34
C ARG A 97 5.73 -12.90 17.59
N GLY A 98 4.66 -13.46 18.16
CA GLY A 98 4.03 -12.94 19.37
C GLY A 98 3.21 -11.68 19.14
N SER A 99 2.52 -11.21 20.16
CA SER A 99 1.71 -10.00 20.12
C SER A 99 2.57 -8.74 20.04
N LEU A 100 2.01 -7.63 19.54
CA LEU A 100 2.69 -6.33 19.56
C LEU A 100 3.04 -5.91 21.00
N PHE A 101 2.21 -6.26 21.97
CA PHE A 101 2.46 -5.98 23.37
C PHE A 101 3.73 -6.68 23.90
N GLU A 102 3.87 -7.99 23.68
CA GLU A 102 5.04 -8.76 24.10
C GLU A 102 6.32 -8.24 23.44
N ARG A 103 6.26 -7.94 22.15
CA ARG A 103 7.40 -7.36 21.42
C ARG A 103 7.81 -5.99 21.93
N ALA A 104 6.81 -5.14 22.25
CA ALA A 104 7.08 -3.81 22.80
C ALA A 104 7.71 -3.88 24.19
N GLN A 105 7.28 -4.82 25.04
CA GLN A 105 7.89 -5.06 26.34
C GLN A 105 9.35 -5.56 26.21
N ALA A 106 9.60 -6.50 25.30
CA ALA A 106 10.94 -7.00 25.05
C ALA A 106 11.89 -5.88 24.57
N LEU A 107 11.41 -5.02 23.67
CA LEU A 107 12.17 -3.87 23.16
C LEU A 107 12.41 -2.80 24.24
N ASP A 108 11.43 -2.55 25.10
CA ASP A 108 11.59 -1.62 26.25
C ASP A 108 12.63 -2.15 27.23
N ALA A 109 12.56 -3.45 27.56
CA ALA A 109 13.57 -4.10 28.41
C ALA A 109 14.98 -4.05 27.79
N GLN A 110 15.11 -4.32 26.48
CA GLN A 110 16.38 -4.23 25.77
C GLN A 110 16.92 -2.79 25.76
N SER A 111 16.07 -1.79 25.53
CA SER A 111 16.44 -0.37 25.56
C SER A 111 16.94 0.06 26.94
N LYS A 112 16.24 -0.36 28.01
CA LYS A 112 16.62 -0.09 29.40
C LYS A 112 17.94 -0.75 29.75
N ALA A 113 18.16 -2.02 29.40
CA ALA A 113 19.40 -2.74 29.61
C ALA A 113 20.57 -2.06 28.89
N ALA A 114 20.40 -1.68 27.61
CA ALA A 114 21.42 -0.95 26.84
C ALA A 114 21.74 0.43 27.43
N SER A 115 20.77 1.07 28.07
CA SER A 115 20.98 2.38 28.71
C SER A 115 21.67 2.27 30.07
N ALA A 116 21.44 1.17 30.80
CA ALA A 116 22.01 0.90 32.12
C ALA A 116 23.43 0.31 32.07
N GLU A 117 23.92 -0.12 30.90
CA GLU A 117 25.25 -0.64 30.72
C GLU A 117 26.31 0.42 31.06
N GLU A 118 27.27 0.07 31.91
CA GLU A 118 28.30 1.00 32.43
C GLU A 118 29.54 1.02 31.54
N ASP A 119 29.93 -0.12 30.97
CA ASP A 119 31.06 -0.19 30.05
C ASP A 119 30.74 0.50 28.72
N PRO A 120 31.54 1.50 28.30
CA PRO A 120 31.21 2.30 27.11
C PRO A 120 31.15 1.48 25.81
N ASP A 121 31.99 0.46 25.65
CA ASP A 121 32.03 -0.36 24.42
C ASP A 121 30.88 -1.33 24.42
N ALA A 122 30.56 -1.97 25.54
CA ALA A 122 29.40 -2.83 25.71
C ALA A 122 28.08 -2.04 25.51
N LYS A 123 28.00 -0.82 26.07
CA LYS A 123 26.87 0.09 25.88
C LYS A 123 26.62 0.42 24.40
N LYS A 124 27.69 0.80 23.70
CA LYS A 124 27.64 1.10 22.27
C LYS A 124 27.20 -0.12 21.46
N ALA A 125 27.72 -1.31 21.78
CA ALA A 125 27.35 -2.55 21.15
C ALA A 125 25.85 -2.87 21.38
N ALA A 126 25.38 -2.75 22.63
CA ALA A 126 23.97 -2.98 22.99
C ALA A 126 23.02 -1.97 22.29
N GLN A 127 23.38 -0.69 22.24
CA GLN A 127 22.62 0.32 21.51
C GLN A 127 22.57 0.03 19.99
N THR A 128 23.70 -0.38 19.42
CA THR A 128 23.76 -0.77 17.99
C THR A 128 22.88 -1.97 17.70
N ALA A 129 22.90 -2.99 18.56
CA ALA A 129 22.05 -4.17 18.44
C ALA A 129 20.55 -3.80 18.53
N PHE A 130 20.18 -2.93 19.48
CA PHE A 130 18.81 -2.41 19.60
C PHE A 130 18.35 -1.68 18.33
N GLN A 131 19.16 -0.76 17.81
CA GLN A 131 18.83 -0.06 16.56
C GLN A 131 18.78 -1.01 15.36
N GLY A 132 19.64 -2.02 15.34
CA GLY A 132 19.64 -3.09 14.34
C GLY A 132 18.33 -3.88 14.34
N ALA A 133 17.82 -4.23 15.52
CA ALA A 133 16.52 -4.94 15.67
C ALA A 133 15.35 -4.09 15.16
N LEU A 134 15.31 -2.79 15.49
CA LEU A 134 14.27 -1.88 14.99
C LEU A 134 14.33 -1.73 13.46
N ASN A 135 15.53 -1.61 12.89
CA ASN A 135 15.72 -1.49 11.44
C ASN A 135 15.31 -2.79 10.71
N ALA A 136 15.60 -3.95 11.30
CA ALA A 136 15.19 -5.24 10.74
C ALA A 136 13.67 -5.35 10.70
N ALA A 137 12.97 -5.03 11.80
CA ALA A 137 11.51 -5.08 11.86
C ALA A 137 10.84 -4.19 10.80
N ALA A 138 11.31 -2.96 10.62
CA ALA A 138 10.78 -2.06 9.58
C ALA A 138 11.08 -2.55 8.16
N ARG A 139 12.27 -3.12 7.93
CA ARG A 139 12.67 -3.68 6.63
C ARG A 139 11.83 -4.91 6.28
N ASP A 140 11.59 -5.79 7.24
CA ASP A 140 10.77 -6.98 7.05
C ASP A 140 9.33 -6.59 6.72
N ALA A 141 8.76 -5.63 7.45
CA ALA A 141 7.44 -5.07 7.16
C ALA A 141 7.35 -4.47 5.74
N ALA A 142 8.35 -3.68 5.34
CA ALA A 142 8.41 -3.09 4.01
C ALA A 142 8.57 -4.15 2.92
N SER A 143 9.39 -5.18 3.15
CA SER A 143 9.58 -6.30 2.21
C SER A 143 8.31 -7.14 2.05
N ALA A 144 7.62 -7.45 3.14
CA ALA A 144 6.35 -8.15 3.12
C ALA A 144 5.28 -7.35 2.33
N TRP A 145 5.24 -6.01 2.51
CA TRP A 145 4.34 -5.17 1.73
C TRP A 145 4.67 -5.19 0.23
N VAL A 146 5.94 -5.09 -0.16
CA VAL A 146 6.38 -5.20 -1.57
C VAL A 146 5.87 -6.50 -2.19
N LEU A 147 6.05 -7.63 -1.50
CA LEU A 147 5.58 -8.93 -1.99
C LEU A 147 4.05 -8.98 -2.14
N ARG A 148 3.31 -8.40 -1.19
CA ARG A 148 1.84 -8.32 -1.29
C ARG A 148 1.41 -7.40 -2.44
N ALA A 149 2.03 -6.24 -2.61
CA ALA A 149 1.74 -5.32 -3.70
C ALA A 149 1.96 -5.96 -5.09
N LEU A 150 3.02 -6.76 -5.25
CA LEU A 150 3.31 -7.44 -6.51
C LEU A 150 2.39 -8.63 -6.78
N TYR A 151 2.11 -9.47 -5.77
CA TYR A 151 1.58 -10.82 -5.98
C TYR A 151 0.23 -11.10 -5.32
N SER A 152 -0.36 -10.15 -4.57
CA SER A 152 -1.71 -10.34 -4.05
C SER A 152 -2.71 -10.42 -5.22
N PRO A 153 -3.64 -11.39 -5.23
CA PRO A 153 -4.71 -11.42 -6.22
C PRO A 153 -5.74 -10.28 -6.02
N TYR A 154 -5.73 -9.62 -4.85
CA TYR A 154 -6.65 -8.54 -4.52
C TYR A 154 -5.93 -7.17 -4.62
N GLN A 155 -5.60 -6.80 -5.84
CA GLN A 155 -4.79 -5.63 -6.16
C GLN A 155 -5.43 -4.30 -5.73
N VAL A 156 -6.76 -4.17 -5.83
CA VAL A 156 -7.49 -2.97 -5.38
C VAL A 156 -7.29 -2.77 -3.88
N ARG A 157 -7.39 -3.84 -3.07
CA ARG A 157 -7.13 -3.75 -1.64
C ARG A 157 -5.69 -3.32 -1.34
N GLU A 158 -4.69 -3.87 -2.03
CA GLU A 158 -3.29 -3.49 -1.81
C GLU A 158 -3.02 -2.02 -2.18
N ARG A 159 -3.62 -1.52 -3.26
CA ARG A 159 -3.54 -0.10 -3.62
C ARG A 159 -4.21 0.81 -2.60
N LEU A 160 -5.41 0.43 -2.13
CA LEU A 160 -6.11 1.20 -1.10
C LEU A 160 -5.41 1.10 0.26
N THR A 161 -4.74 -0.01 0.56
CA THR A 161 -3.86 -0.11 1.74
C THR A 161 -2.78 0.97 1.72
N TRP A 162 -2.13 1.19 0.58
CA TRP A 162 -1.15 2.26 0.44
C TRP A 162 -1.78 3.66 0.51
N PHE A 163 -2.90 3.88 -0.16
CA PHE A 163 -3.64 5.14 -0.09
C PHE A 163 -3.98 5.52 1.35
N TRP A 164 -4.52 4.57 2.12
CA TRP A 164 -4.88 4.81 3.52
C TRP A 164 -3.65 4.95 4.42
N PHE A 165 -2.61 4.15 4.20
CA PHE A 165 -1.35 4.34 4.93
C PHE A 165 -0.78 5.74 4.68
N ASN A 166 -0.81 6.21 3.44
CA ASN A 166 -0.36 7.55 3.08
C ASN A 166 -1.21 8.65 3.73
N ARG A 167 -2.52 8.48 3.80
CA ARG A 167 -3.43 9.43 4.46
C ARG A 167 -3.28 9.41 5.99
N PHE A 168 -3.06 8.26 6.58
CA PHE A 168 -2.80 8.06 8.01
C PHE A 168 -1.31 7.80 8.25
N ASN A 169 -0.47 8.63 7.64
CA ASN A 169 0.97 8.44 7.64
C ASN A 169 1.56 8.42 9.05
N VAL A 170 2.54 7.54 9.24
CA VAL A 170 3.44 7.52 10.39
C VAL A 170 4.87 7.39 9.91
N HIS A 171 5.79 8.17 10.51
CA HIS A 171 7.20 8.14 10.14
C HIS A 171 7.98 7.16 11.00
N GLN A 172 8.63 6.17 10.35
CA GLN A 172 9.40 5.13 11.05
C GLN A 172 10.58 5.66 11.86
N GLY A 173 11.13 6.83 11.54
CA GLY A 173 12.27 7.43 12.25
C GLY A 173 11.91 8.03 13.61
N LYS A 174 10.62 8.24 13.94
CA LYS A 174 10.20 8.78 15.23
C LYS A 174 10.04 7.67 16.27
N ALA A 175 10.71 7.82 17.41
CA ALA A 175 10.68 6.87 18.52
C ALA A 175 10.90 5.39 18.07
N ALA A 176 10.16 4.44 18.65
CA ALA A 176 10.20 3.02 18.30
C ALA A 176 9.14 2.60 17.26
N ILE A 177 8.64 3.53 16.45
CA ILE A 177 7.59 3.24 15.43
C ILE A 177 8.06 2.16 14.46
N ARG A 178 9.38 2.05 14.16
CA ARG A 178 9.95 0.96 13.35
C ARG A 178 9.53 -0.44 13.79
N ALA A 179 9.33 -0.64 15.09
CA ALA A 179 8.90 -1.94 15.62
C ALA A 179 7.41 -2.21 15.44
N ALA A 180 6.59 -1.18 15.24
CA ALA A 180 5.13 -1.25 15.21
C ALA A 180 4.52 -0.97 13.83
N VAL A 181 5.33 -0.44 12.87
CA VAL A 181 4.80 0.00 11.57
C VAL A 181 4.25 -1.16 10.73
N GLY A 182 4.79 -2.37 10.87
CA GLY A 182 4.26 -3.56 10.22
C GLY A 182 2.87 -3.95 10.75
N ASP A 183 2.70 -3.95 12.08
CA ASP A 183 1.38 -4.17 12.70
C ASP A 183 0.38 -3.08 12.30
N TYR A 184 0.82 -1.83 12.23
CA TYR A 184 -0.02 -0.72 11.80
C TYR A 184 -0.52 -0.92 10.36
N LEU A 185 0.36 -1.30 9.45
CA LEU A 185 0.00 -1.54 8.06
C LEU A 185 -0.87 -2.78 7.89
N ASP A 186 -0.45 -3.93 8.45
CA ASP A 186 -1.07 -5.24 8.19
C ASP A 186 -2.25 -5.54 9.13
N GLY A 187 -2.20 -5.05 10.37
CA GLY A 187 -3.24 -5.28 11.38
C GLY A 187 -4.32 -4.19 11.44
N VAL A 188 -3.99 -2.97 11.00
CA VAL A 188 -4.93 -1.83 11.05
C VAL A 188 -5.36 -1.38 9.66
N ILE A 189 -4.42 -0.93 8.83
CA ILE A 189 -4.77 -0.30 7.55
C ILE A 189 -5.36 -1.32 6.57
N ARG A 190 -4.65 -2.43 6.32
CA ARG A 190 -5.05 -3.42 5.31
C ARG A 190 -6.42 -4.05 5.55
N PRO A 191 -6.78 -4.51 6.76
CA PRO A 191 -8.09 -5.10 7.03
C PRO A 191 -9.26 -4.14 6.79
N HIS A 192 -9.03 -2.83 7.00
CA HIS A 192 -10.05 -1.80 6.87
C HIS A 192 -10.04 -1.05 5.52
N ALA A 193 -9.11 -1.41 4.62
CA ALA A 193 -8.89 -0.63 3.39
C ALA A 193 -10.11 -0.53 2.46
N LEU A 194 -11.00 -1.50 2.49
CA LEU A 194 -12.28 -1.54 1.74
C LEU A 194 -13.51 -1.49 2.65
N GLY A 195 -13.31 -1.31 3.95
CA GLY A 195 -14.37 -1.25 4.95
C GLY A 195 -14.92 0.15 5.19
N ARG A 196 -15.59 0.31 6.34
CA ARG A 196 -16.12 1.62 6.78
C ARG A 196 -15.01 2.54 7.25
N PHE A 197 -15.06 3.77 6.82
CA PHE A 197 -14.09 4.79 7.20
C PHE A 197 -14.01 5.01 8.71
N ARG A 198 -15.15 4.95 9.42
CA ARG A 198 -15.20 5.05 10.88
C ARG A 198 -14.35 3.97 11.57
N ASP A 199 -14.44 2.75 11.10
CA ASP A 199 -13.71 1.62 11.69
C ASP A 199 -12.21 1.75 11.45
N LEU A 200 -11.82 2.18 10.25
CA LEU A 200 -10.44 2.51 9.92
C LEU A 200 -9.91 3.64 10.82
N LEU A 201 -10.65 4.74 10.94
CA LEU A 201 -10.27 5.90 11.76
C LEU A 201 -10.08 5.50 13.23
N MET A 202 -11.03 4.75 13.80
CA MET A 202 -10.95 4.28 15.18
C MET A 202 -9.78 3.31 15.39
N ALA A 203 -9.52 2.41 14.44
CA ALA A 203 -8.40 1.48 14.52
C ALA A 203 -7.05 2.20 14.43
N THR A 204 -6.93 3.23 13.59
CA THR A 204 -5.71 4.07 13.52
C THR A 204 -5.50 4.87 14.80
N LEU A 205 -6.58 5.44 15.37
CA LEU A 205 -6.55 6.18 16.64
C LEU A 205 -6.06 5.32 17.80
N LYS A 206 -6.45 4.05 17.86
CA LYS A 206 -6.04 3.13 18.93
C LYS A 206 -4.62 2.58 18.75
N HIS A 207 -4.00 2.75 17.60
CA HIS A 207 -2.71 2.11 17.34
C HIS A 207 -1.53 2.90 17.91
N PRO A 208 -0.58 2.26 18.62
CA PRO A 208 0.55 2.94 19.28
C PRO A 208 1.47 3.69 18.32
N ALA A 209 1.59 3.28 17.06
CA ALA A 209 2.37 4.01 16.06
C ALA A 209 1.80 5.41 15.82
N MET A 210 0.49 5.56 15.66
CA MET A 210 -0.18 6.85 15.47
C MET A 210 -0.13 7.70 16.74
N LEU A 211 -0.44 7.09 17.89
CA LEU A 211 -0.41 7.79 19.19
C LEU A 211 0.96 8.36 19.54
N ARG A 212 2.04 7.66 19.15
CA ARG A 212 3.41 8.15 19.29
C ARG A 212 3.80 9.15 18.22
N TYR A 213 3.33 8.94 16.98
CA TYR A 213 3.69 9.81 15.88
C TYR A 213 3.15 11.23 16.07
N LEU A 214 1.91 11.35 16.51
CA LEU A 214 1.24 12.63 16.75
C LEU A 214 1.18 13.05 18.24
N ASP A 215 2.01 12.41 19.08
CA ASP A 215 2.26 12.77 20.49
C ASP A 215 1.04 12.70 21.42
N ASN A 216 -0.04 12.02 21.02
CA ASN A 216 -1.22 11.88 21.88
C ASN A 216 -0.97 10.96 23.09
N ALA A 217 0.04 10.09 23.04
CA ALA A 217 0.40 9.25 24.18
C ALA A 217 0.73 10.07 25.44
N ASP A 218 1.16 11.31 25.27
CA ASP A 218 1.49 12.23 26.34
C ASP A 218 0.37 13.23 26.69
N ASN A 219 -0.73 13.24 25.93
CA ASN A 219 -1.87 14.13 26.13
C ASN A 219 -2.66 13.78 27.41
N ALA A 220 -2.82 14.74 28.31
CA ALA A 220 -3.47 14.55 29.61
C ALA A 220 -4.19 15.80 30.10
N ALA A 221 -5.18 15.64 30.98
CA ALA A 221 -5.80 16.74 31.70
C ALA A 221 -4.73 17.57 32.42
N GLY A 222 -4.74 18.88 32.21
CA GLY A 222 -3.73 19.81 32.72
C GLY A 222 -2.42 19.86 31.90
N HIS A 223 -2.28 19.04 30.90
CA HIS A 223 -1.15 19.04 29.95
C HIS A 223 -1.65 18.68 28.55
N ILE A 224 -2.46 19.58 27.97
CA ILE A 224 -3.13 19.34 26.69
C ILE A 224 -2.13 19.41 25.55
N ASN A 225 -2.18 18.40 24.66
CA ASN A 225 -1.46 18.37 23.40
C ASN A 225 -2.46 18.35 22.23
N GLU A 226 -2.45 19.40 21.42
CA GLU A 226 -3.38 19.58 20.31
C GLU A 226 -2.94 18.90 19.02
N ASN A 227 -1.69 18.42 18.94
CA ASN A 227 -1.11 17.97 17.69
C ASN A 227 -1.99 16.91 17.00
N TYR A 228 -2.35 15.85 17.73
CA TYR A 228 -3.19 14.81 17.13
C TYR A 228 -4.59 15.30 16.80
N ALA A 229 -5.21 16.11 17.66
CA ALA A 229 -6.54 16.65 17.41
C ALA A 229 -6.57 17.50 16.13
N ARG A 230 -5.55 18.32 15.91
CA ARG A 230 -5.41 19.15 14.72
C ARG A 230 -5.27 18.30 13.47
N GLU A 231 -4.32 17.36 13.46
CA GLU A 231 -4.08 16.48 12.29
C GLU A 231 -5.29 15.58 12.01
N LEU A 232 -5.99 15.15 13.04
CA LEU A 232 -7.20 14.35 12.90
C LEU A 232 -8.30 15.11 12.14
N MET A 233 -8.46 16.41 12.42
CA MET A 233 -9.43 17.26 11.71
C MET A 233 -8.92 17.69 10.33
N GLU A 234 -7.68 18.12 10.23
CA GLU A 234 -7.11 18.73 9.01
C GLU A 234 -6.75 17.72 7.93
N LEU A 235 -6.07 16.64 8.29
CA LEU A 235 -5.53 15.69 7.30
C LEU A 235 -6.34 14.40 7.23
N HIS A 236 -6.81 13.92 8.37
CA HIS A 236 -7.43 12.60 8.41
C HIS A 236 -8.93 12.64 8.08
N THR A 237 -9.64 13.75 8.43
CA THR A 237 -11.10 13.84 8.25
C THR A 237 -11.51 15.05 7.41
N MET A 238 -11.89 16.16 8.03
CA MET A 238 -12.63 17.28 7.42
C MET A 238 -11.88 18.02 6.32
N GLY A 239 -10.55 18.11 6.42
CA GLY A 239 -9.72 18.93 5.55
C GLY A 239 -9.49 20.34 6.08
N VAL A 240 -8.39 20.95 5.65
CA VAL A 240 -8.02 22.33 6.04
C VAL A 240 -9.10 23.33 5.62
N GLY A 241 -9.46 24.25 6.51
CA GLY A 241 -10.39 25.34 6.19
C GLY A 241 -11.85 24.92 6.03
N SER A 242 -12.25 23.78 6.56
CA SER A 242 -13.59 23.19 6.39
C SER A 242 -14.64 23.68 7.42
N GLY A 243 -14.39 24.81 8.06
CA GLY A 243 -15.38 25.49 8.92
C GLY A 243 -15.26 25.23 10.43
N TYR A 244 -14.29 24.42 10.89
CA TYR A 244 -13.94 24.31 12.31
C TYR A 244 -12.99 25.45 12.73
N GLY A 245 -12.97 25.76 14.02
CA GLY A 245 -12.11 26.77 14.62
C GLY A 245 -11.10 26.17 15.61
N GLN A 246 -10.24 27.04 16.16
CA GLN A 246 -9.26 26.66 17.19
C GLN A 246 -9.95 26.05 18.42
N VAL A 247 -11.14 26.56 18.76
CA VAL A 247 -11.95 26.04 19.89
C VAL A 247 -12.37 24.58 19.70
N ASP A 248 -12.60 24.15 18.46
CA ASP A 248 -12.95 22.76 18.16
C ASP A 248 -11.71 21.85 18.27
N VAL A 249 -10.54 22.35 17.85
CA VAL A 249 -9.26 21.62 18.03
C VAL A 249 -8.95 21.43 19.51
N GLU A 250 -9.10 22.48 20.32
CA GLU A 250 -8.91 22.41 21.79
C GLU A 250 -9.92 21.45 22.43
N ALA A 251 -11.18 21.50 22.00
CA ALA A 251 -12.22 20.60 22.50
C ALA A 251 -11.87 19.14 22.19
N LEU A 252 -11.47 18.84 20.95
CA LEU A 252 -11.07 17.49 20.56
C LEU A 252 -9.81 17.04 21.29
N ALA A 253 -8.80 17.91 21.47
CA ALA A 253 -7.62 17.60 22.25
C ALA A 253 -7.96 17.23 23.71
N ARG A 254 -8.90 17.92 24.33
CA ARG A 254 -9.42 17.61 25.68
C ARG A 254 -10.19 16.28 25.69
N ILE A 255 -10.98 15.98 24.66
CA ILE A 255 -11.66 14.69 24.49
C ILE A 255 -10.64 13.55 24.37
N LEU A 256 -9.52 13.77 23.67
CA LEU A 256 -8.47 12.78 23.47
C LEU A 256 -7.52 12.62 24.68
N THR A 257 -7.66 13.41 25.74
CA THR A 257 -6.87 13.21 26.97
C THR A 257 -7.11 11.82 27.56
N GLY A 258 -6.06 11.21 28.08
CA GLY A 258 -6.11 9.84 28.62
C GLY A 258 -6.03 8.73 27.59
N VAL A 259 -6.25 9.02 26.31
CA VAL A 259 -5.97 8.07 25.21
C VAL A 259 -4.46 7.94 25.03
N GLY A 260 -3.92 6.73 25.22
CA GLY A 260 -2.48 6.55 25.23
C GLY A 260 -2.03 5.10 25.12
N ILE A 261 -0.84 4.84 25.61
CA ILE A 261 -0.14 3.56 25.53
C ILE A 261 0.19 3.08 26.94
N GLU A 262 -0.07 1.80 27.23
CA GLU A 262 0.33 1.16 28.49
C GLU A 262 1.22 -0.06 28.21
N LEU A 263 2.46 0.02 28.68
CA LEU A 263 3.47 -1.04 28.54
C LEU A 263 3.51 -1.99 29.74
N ARG A 264 2.98 -1.56 30.91
CA ARG A 264 2.97 -2.40 32.09
C ARG A 264 1.91 -3.47 31.95
N PRO A 265 2.15 -4.72 32.42
CA PRO A 265 1.12 -5.76 32.43
C PRO A 265 -0.08 -5.39 33.29
N GLU A 266 0.18 -4.77 34.46
CA GLU A 266 -0.84 -4.40 35.43
C GLU A 266 -1.53 -3.10 35.02
N ALA A 267 -2.84 -3.02 35.25
CA ALA A 267 -3.60 -1.78 35.10
C ALA A 267 -3.09 -0.72 36.09
N PRO A 268 -3.07 0.56 35.71
CA PRO A 268 -2.74 1.63 36.64
C PRO A 268 -3.77 1.67 37.79
N LYS A 269 -3.35 2.13 38.94
CA LYS A 269 -4.30 2.40 40.04
C LYS A 269 -5.25 3.52 39.61
N VAL A 270 -6.49 3.20 39.39
CA VAL A 270 -7.57 4.11 39.01
C VAL A 270 -8.44 4.36 40.25
N ARG A 271 -8.94 5.59 40.41
CA ARG A 271 -9.90 5.92 41.48
C ARG A 271 -11.13 5.01 41.38
N PRO A 272 -11.68 4.52 42.50
CA PRO A 272 -12.78 3.54 42.47
C PRO A 272 -13.97 3.97 41.60
N GLU A 273 -14.35 5.24 41.64
CA GLU A 273 -15.46 5.82 40.86
C GLU A 273 -15.21 5.89 39.35
N ARG A 274 -13.96 5.71 38.94
CA ARG A 274 -13.53 5.78 37.54
C ARG A 274 -12.98 4.44 37.00
N GLN A 275 -12.97 3.41 37.81
CA GLN A 275 -12.37 2.14 37.44
C GLN A 275 -13.07 1.48 36.25
N ALA A 276 -14.39 1.67 36.13
CA ALA A 276 -15.18 1.17 35.00
C ALA A 276 -14.86 1.86 33.67
N ASP A 277 -14.28 3.09 33.72
CA ASP A 277 -13.91 3.85 32.51
C ASP A 277 -12.55 3.43 31.93
N TYR A 278 -11.75 2.65 32.67
CA TYR A 278 -10.46 2.17 32.15
C TYR A 278 -10.67 1.16 31.01
N VAL A 279 -10.12 1.49 29.83
CA VAL A 279 -10.16 0.62 28.67
C VAL A 279 -8.75 0.22 28.31
N ARG A 280 -8.55 -1.06 27.95
CA ARG A 280 -7.29 -1.60 27.45
C ARG A 280 -7.51 -2.60 26.33
N ASP A 281 -6.67 -2.48 25.29
CA ASP A 281 -6.59 -3.42 24.17
C ASP A 281 -5.13 -3.52 23.72
N GLY A 282 -4.45 -4.58 24.15
CA GLY A 282 -3.01 -4.74 23.93
C GLY A 282 -2.19 -3.57 24.53
N LEU A 283 -1.56 -2.80 23.66
CA LEU A 283 -0.79 -1.59 24.03
C LEU A 283 -1.68 -0.34 24.17
N PHE A 284 -2.82 -0.32 23.52
CA PHE A 284 -3.76 0.80 23.67
C PHE A 284 -4.33 0.83 25.09
N ALA A 285 -4.41 2.01 25.69
CA ALA A 285 -5.13 2.22 26.92
C ALA A 285 -5.80 3.60 26.96
N PHE A 286 -7.01 3.64 27.48
CA PHE A 286 -7.61 4.88 27.97
C PHE A 286 -7.46 4.92 29.51
N ASN A 287 -6.72 5.91 29.99
CA ASN A 287 -6.45 6.09 31.41
C ASN A 287 -7.32 7.20 32.00
N PRO A 288 -8.37 6.86 32.79
CA PRO A 288 -9.30 7.83 33.38
C PRO A 288 -8.64 8.87 34.28
N ASN A 289 -7.50 8.54 34.92
CA ASN A 289 -6.77 9.50 35.75
C ASN A 289 -6.13 10.65 34.95
N ARG A 290 -5.98 10.47 33.64
CA ARG A 290 -5.38 11.46 32.74
C ARG A 290 -6.42 12.19 31.90
N HIS A 291 -7.72 11.83 32.02
CA HIS A 291 -8.78 12.37 31.18
C HIS A 291 -9.43 13.62 31.81
N ASP A 292 -9.77 14.58 30.94
CA ASP A 292 -10.58 15.77 31.29
C ASP A 292 -12.08 15.44 31.19
N TYR A 293 -12.72 15.29 32.32
CA TYR A 293 -14.15 14.94 32.42
C TYR A 293 -15.11 16.13 32.38
N SER A 294 -14.63 17.35 32.13
CA SER A 294 -15.55 18.51 31.96
C SER A 294 -16.34 18.32 30.63
N ASP A 295 -17.53 18.93 30.57
CA ASP A 295 -18.29 18.99 29.31
C ASP A 295 -17.50 19.80 28.25
N LYS A 296 -17.60 19.40 26.96
CA LYS A 296 -16.95 20.06 25.83
C LYS A 296 -18.00 20.40 24.78
N THR A 297 -17.81 21.51 24.09
CA THR A 297 -18.55 21.81 22.86
C THR A 297 -17.62 21.53 21.67
N PHE A 298 -18.01 20.61 20.80
CA PHE A 298 -17.23 20.17 19.67
C PHE A 298 -18.10 20.19 18.40
N LEU A 299 -17.71 20.98 17.40
CA LEU A 299 -18.46 21.17 16.14
C LEU A 299 -19.95 21.47 16.37
N GLY A 300 -20.27 22.31 17.39
CA GLY A 300 -21.63 22.68 17.76
C GLY A 300 -22.40 21.63 18.59
N HIS A 301 -21.80 20.48 18.89
CA HIS A 301 -22.37 19.42 19.73
C HIS A 301 -21.83 19.52 21.16
N THR A 302 -22.70 19.36 22.15
CA THR A 302 -22.29 19.25 23.56
C THR A 302 -21.98 17.80 23.89
N ILE A 303 -20.71 17.49 24.14
CA ILE A 303 -20.22 16.18 24.56
C ILE A 303 -20.02 16.23 26.08
N ARG A 304 -20.77 15.40 26.82
CA ARG A 304 -20.67 15.30 28.26
C ARG A 304 -19.52 14.43 28.71
N GLY A 305 -18.91 14.73 29.85
CA GLY A 305 -17.79 13.98 30.42
C GLY A 305 -18.18 12.55 30.81
N ARG A 306 -17.78 11.56 29.96
CA ARG A 306 -18.12 10.13 30.09
C ARG A 306 -16.95 9.20 29.77
N GLY A 307 -15.71 9.70 29.82
CA GLY A 307 -14.53 8.92 29.57
C GLY A 307 -14.40 8.52 28.07
N PHE A 308 -14.02 7.28 27.78
CA PHE A 308 -13.74 6.87 26.40
C PHE A 308 -14.95 7.00 25.44
N ALA A 309 -16.17 6.95 25.95
CA ALA A 309 -17.37 7.19 25.14
C ALA A 309 -17.42 8.58 24.49
N GLU A 310 -16.73 9.58 25.07
CA GLU A 310 -16.55 10.90 24.44
C GLU A 310 -15.73 10.84 23.16
N VAL A 311 -14.70 10.00 23.15
CA VAL A 311 -13.84 9.77 21.97
C VAL A 311 -14.67 9.13 20.86
N GLU A 312 -15.47 8.11 21.20
CA GLU A 312 -16.33 7.42 20.22
C GLU A 312 -17.37 8.38 19.64
N GLU A 313 -18.00 9.23 20.47
CA GLU A 313 -18.95 10.24 20.02
C GLU A 313 -18.30 11.30 19.12
N ALA A 314 -17.11 11.79 19.47
CA ALA A 314 -16.37 12.75 18.64
C ALA A 314 -15.98 12.16 17.28
N ILE A 315 -15.53 10.91 17.24
CA ILE A 315 -15.23 10.19 15.99
C ILE A 315 -16.50 10.03 15.15
N ASP A 316 -17.64 9.72 15.75
CA ASP A 316 -18.93 9.62 15.04
C ASP A 316 -19.34 10.95 14.42
N ILE A 317 -19.18 12.06 15.15
CA ILE A 317 -19.44 13.43 14.65
C ILE A 317 -18.53 13.72 13.46
N LEU A 318 -17.22 13.47 13.57
CA LEU A 318 -16.26 13.68 12.48
C LEU A 318 -16.59 12.86 11.25
N CYS A 319 -16.89 11.58 11.41
CA CYS A 319 -17.18 10.67 10.28
C CYS A 319 -18.45 11.04 9.52
N ARG A 320 -19.46 11.58 10.22
CA ARG A 320 -20.73 12.01 9.61
C ARG A 320 -20.70 13.44 9.08
N HIS A 321 -19.62 14.18 9.35
CA HIS A 321 -19.53 15.57 8.91
C HIS A 321 -19.42 15.65 7.37
N PRO A 322 -20.20 16.52 6.68
CA PRO A 322 -20.18 16.62 5.21
C PRO A 322 -18.80 16.97 4.64
N ALA A 323 -18.01 17.75 5.34
CA ALA A 323 -16.64 18.07 4.94
C ALA A 323 -15.74 16.84 4.93
N THR A 324 -15.91 15.89 5.86
CA THR A 324 -15.19 14.61 5.89
C THR A 324 -15.53 13.78 4.65
N ALA A 325 -16.81 13.65 4.33
CA ALA A 325 -17.23 12.93 3.12
C ALA A 325 -16.55 13.50 1.87
N ARG A 326 -16.56 14.83 1.69
CA ARG A 326 -15.91 15.49 0.53
C ARG A 326 -14.39 15.34 0.54
N SER A 327 -13.73 15.54 1.67
CA SER A 327 -12.28 15.45 1.79
C SER A 327 -11.78 14.02 1.50
N VAL A 328 -12.41 13.03 2.12
CA VAL A 328 -12.03 11.63 1.98
C VAL A 328 -12.27 11.11 0.57
N THR A 329 -13.48 11.32 0.04
CA THR A 329 -13.82 10.84 -1.31
C THR A 329 -13.12 11.61 -2.41
N GLY A 330 -12.88 12.91 -2.21
CA GLY A 330 -12.10 13.73 -3.13
C GLY A 330 -10.65 13.27 -3.24
N ALA A 331 -10.00 12.96 -2.11
CA ALA A 331 -8.65 12.40 -2.10
C ALA A 331 -8.60 11.00 -2.75
N LEU A 332 -9.57 10.13 -2.43
CA LEU A 332 -9.67 8.79 -3.02
C LEU A 332 -9.86 8.86 -4.54
N ALA A 333 -10.76 9.72 -5.02
CA ALA A 333 -10.98 9.94 -6.44
C ALA A 333 -9.73 10.50 -7.13
N SER A 334 -9.04 11.47 -6.51
CA SER A 334 -7.78 12.01 -7.03
C SER A 334 -6.71 10.94 -7.19
N TYR A 335 -6.59 10.04 -6.21
CA TYR A 335 -5.64 8.93 -6.24
C TYR A 335 -5.92 7.94 -7.38
N VAL A 336 -7.19 7.65 -7.63
CA VAL A 336 -7.60 6.69 -8.67
C VAL A 336 -7.57 7.30 -10.07
N LEU A 337 -8.07 8.56 -10.20
CA LEU A 337 -8.16 9.27 -11.48
C LEU A 337 -6.83 9.91 -11.91
N GLY A 338 -5.87 10.09 -10.98
CA GLY A 338 -4.63 10.84 -11.22
C GLY A 338 -4.84 12.34 -11.41
N ARG A 339 -6.00 12.87 -11.06
CA ARG A 339 -6.34 14.30 -11.07
C ARG A 339 -7.47 14.59 -10.09
N PRO A 340 -7.62 15.81 -9.59
CA PRO A 340 -8.77 16.18 -8.79
C PRO A 340 -10.09 15.90 -9.53
N PRO A 341 -11.11 15.34 -8.86
CA PRO A 341 -12.42 15.13 -9.46
C PRO A 341 -13.12 16.46 -9.74
N GLU A 342 -13.94 16.50 -10.78
CA GLU A 342 -14.87 17.61 -11.00
C GLU A 342 -15.91 17.71 -9.87
N ALA A 343 -16.45 18.90 -9.60
CA ALA A 343 -17.36 19.15 -8.48
C ALA A 343 -18.55 18.17 -8.46
N ALA A 344 -19.17 17.90 -9.61
CA ALA A 344 -20.30 16.97 -9.70
C ALA A 344 -19.92 15.52 -9.34
N VAL A 345 -18.69 15.10 -9.68
CA VAL A 345 -18.15 13.79 -9.29
C VAL A 345 -17.89 13.73 -7.79
N ALA A 346 -17.24 14.78 -7.25
CA ALA A 346 -16.94 14.89 -5.83
C ALA A 346 -18.22 14.88 -4.97
N ASP A 347 -19.23 15.66 -5.35
CA ASP A 347 -20.52 15.71 -4.66
C ASP A 347 -21.22 14.35 -4.66
N ARG A 348 -21.27 13.68 -5.82
CA ARG A 348 -21.89 12.35 -5.92
C ARG A 348 -21.17 11.30 -5.08
N LEU A 349 -19.84 11.32 -5.02
CA LEU A 349 -19.08 10.39 -4.19
C LEU A 349 -19.27 10.69 -2.69
N ALA A 350 -19.35 11.97 -2.30
CA ALA A 350 -19.66 12.37 -0.94
C ALA A 350 -21.06 11.90 -0.52
N ASP A 351 -22.06 11.97 -1.43
CA ASP A 351 -23.41 11.43 -1.19
C ASP A 351 -23.40 9.91 -1.03
N VAL A 352 -22.60 9.19 -1.82
CA VAL A 352 -22.45 7.72 -1.66
C VAL A 352 -21.83 7.43 -0.29
N PHE A 353 -20.75 8.11 0.06
CA PHE A 353 -20.08 7.95 1.35
C PHE A 353 -21.06 8.17 2.53
N ALA A 354 -21.82 9.25 2.49
CA ALA A 354 -22.80 9.56 3.56
C ALA A 354 -23.91 8.50 3.66
N ARG A 355 -24.46 8.04 2.53
CA ARG A 355 -25.55 7.04 2.52
C ARG A 355 -25.11 5.63 2.90
N THR A 356 -23.83 5.30 2.72
CA THR A 356 -23.28 3.97 3.01
C THR A 356 -22.47 3.94 4.33
N ASP A 357 -22.60 4.99 5.15
CA ASP A 357 -21.88 5.12 6.42
C ASP A 357 -20.36 4.98 6.24
N GLY A 358 -19.85 5.60 5.18
CA GLY A 358 -18.41 5.63 4.87
C GLY A 358 -17.84 4.34 4.26
N ASP A 359 -18.64 3.51 3.61
CA ASP A 359 -18.17 2.28 2.97
C ASP A 359 -17.27 2.59 1.76
N THR A 360 -15.98 2.28 1.91
CA THR A 360 -14.97 2.54 0.88
C THR A 360 -15.19 1.71 -0.38
N ALA A 361 -15.63 0.45 -0.25
CA ALA A 361 -15.90 -0.40 -1.41
C ALA A 361 -17.07 0.16 -2.24
N ALA A 362 -18.13 0.66 -1.58
CA ALA A 362 -19.25 1.30 -2.25
C ALA A 362 -18.85 2.60 -2.96
N VAL A 363 -17.97 3.41 -2.36
CA VAL A 363 -17.43 4.63 -3.00
C VAL A 363 -16.59 4.26 -4.22
N MET A 364 -15.74 3.24 -4.13
CA MET A 364 -14.93 2.75 -5.24
C MET A 364 -15.80 2.20 -6.38
N ASP A 365 -16.82 1.40 -6.05
CA ASP A 365 -17.77 0.89 -7.05
C ASP A 365 -18.46 2.04 -7.79
N ALA A 366 -18.99 3.02 -7.06
CA ALA A 366 -19.59 4.20 -7.65
C ALA A 366 -18.62 4.97 -8.56
N LEU A 367 -17.36 5.18 -8.13
CA LEU A 367 -16.36 5.90 -8.92
C LEU A 367 -16.06 5.20 -10.23
N VAL A 368 -15.87 3.88 -10.21
CA VAL A 368 -15.54 3.08 -11.40
C VAL A 368 -16.66 3.12 -12.46
N HIS A 369 -17.92 3.23 -12.03
CA HIS A 369 -19.07 3.32 -12.92
C HIS A 369 -19.39 4.75 -13.41
N MET A 370 -18.63 5.77 -12.98
CA MET A 370 -18.80 7.14 -13.50
C MET A 370 -18.08 7.35 -14.83
N PRO A 371 -18.63 8.17 -15.76
CA PRO A 371 -17.93 8.54 -16.99
C PRO A 371 -16.53 9.14 -16.74
N ALA A 372 -16.35 9.87 -15.63
CA ALA A 372 -15.08 10.45 -15.22
C ALA A 372 -13.97 9.40 -15.05
N PHE A 373 -14.29 8.18 -14.67
CA PHE A 373 -13.32 7.09 -14.57
C PHE A 373 -12.81 6.64 -15.95
N ALA A 374 -13.68 6.59 -16.96
CA ALA A 374 -13.27 6.23 -18.33
C ALA A 374 -12.38 7.31 -18.98
N THR A 375 -12.66 8.61 -18.70
CA THR A 375 -11.96 9.75 -19.31
C THR A 375 -10.80 10.28 -18.45
N GLY A 376 -10.75 9.97 -17.16
CA GLY A 376 -9.79 10.56 -16.22
C GLY A 376 -8.40 9.95 -16.23
N ARG A 377 -8.21 8.83 -16.93
CA ARG A 377 -6.96 8.06 -16.90
C ARG A 377 -5.93 8.47 -17.94
N ASP A 378 -6.32 9.31 -18.89
CA ASP A 378 -5.44 9.73 -19.97
C ASP A 378 -4.30 10.60 -19.45
N GLY A 379 -3.14 10.00 -19.27
CA GLY A 379 -1.89 10.69 -19.10
C GLY A 379 -1.49 11.11 -17.68
N ALA A 380 -2.13 10.61 -16.64
CA ALA A 380 -1.67 10.85 -15.27
C ALA A 380 -0.29 10.20 -15.04
N PHE A 381 0.71 11.03 -14.72
CA PHE A 381 2.06 10.56 -14.45
C PHE A 381 2.07 9.65 -13.19
N LYS A 382 2.64 8.47 -13.30
CA LYS A 382 2.72 7.52 -12.18
C LYS A 382 3.57 8.08 -11.06
N ASP A 383 3.12 7.94 -9.80
CA ASP A 383 4.00 8.08 -8.65
C ASP A 383 5.10 6.99 -8.67
N PRO A 384 6.18 7.14 -7.88
CA PRO A 384 7.28 6.17 -7.88
C PRO A 384 6.86 4.74 -7.56
N ALA A 385 5.92 4.53 -6.63
CA ALA A 385 5.45 3.19 -6.27
C ALA A 385 4.71 2.54 -7.45
N ARG A 386 3.78 3.26 -8.08
CA ARG A 386 3.09 2.78 -9.28
C ARG A 386 4.07 2.49 -10.42
N TYR A 387 5.05 3.36 -10.63
CA TYR A 387 6.06 3.18 -11.68
C TYR A 387 6.87 1.89 -11.45
N VAL A 388 7.44 1.71 -10.27
CA VAL A 388 8.28 0.55 -9.97
C VAL A 388 7.48 -0.75 -9.99
N PHE A 389 6.31 -0.78 -9.36
CA PHE A 389 5.49 -1.98 -9.33
C PHE A 389 4.92 -2.34 -10.71
N SER A 390 4.48 -1.36 -11.50
CA SER A 390 4.00 -1.62 -12.87
C SER A 390 5.12 -2.18 -13.76
N ALA A 391 6.36 -1.68 -13.60
CA ALA A 391 7.52 -2.20 -14.32
C ALA A 391 7.81 -3.66 -13.96
N LEU A 392 7.80 -3.99 -12.67
CA LEU A 392 8.07 -5.36 -12.21
C LEU A 392 6.96 -6.34 -12.59
N ARG A 393 5.69 -5.93 -12.44
CA ARG A 393 4.54 -6.75 -12.81
C ARG A 393 4.51 -7.04 -14.31
N MET A 394 4.85 -6.04 -15.14
CA MET A 394 4.95 -6.23 -16.60
C MET A 394 6.15 -7.08 -16.99
N ALA A 395 7.29 -6.92 -16.31
CA ALA A 395 8.55 -7.58 -16.66
C ALA A 395 8.62 -9.05 -16.24
N TYR A 396 8.04 -9.39 -15.07
CA TYR A 396 8.21 -10.69 -14.45
C TYR A 396 6.90 -11.44 -14.19
N ASP A 397 5.76 -10.78 -14.33
CA ASP A 397 4.41 -11.31 -14.17
C ASP A 397 4.25 -12.09 -12.84
N ASP A 398 4.03 -13.41 -12.90
CA ASP A 398 3.87 -14.30 -11.75
C ASP A 398 5.19 -14.86 -11.20
N ARG A 399 6.32 -14.55 -11.83
CA ARG A 399 7.63 -14.95 -11.34
C ARG A 399 7.98 -14.22 -10.05
N VAL A 400 8.03 -14.97 -8.94
CA VAL A 400 8.20 -14.40 -7.60
C VAL A 400 9.63 -13.98 -7.34
N ILE A 401 9.83 -12.72 -6.94
CA ILE A 401 11.13 -12.20 -6.47
C ILE A 401 11.49 -12.81 -5.10
N LEU A 402 12.78 -12.99 -4.85
CA LEU A 402 13.32 -13.53 -3.60
C LEU A 402 13.93 -12.45 -2.69
N ASN A 403 14.07 -11.23 -3.21
CA ASN A 403 14.67 -10.11 -2.51
C ASN A 403 13.97 -8.80 -2.86
N ALA A 404 13.29 -8.22 -1.88
CA ALA A 404 12.64 -6.90 -2.01
C ALA A 404 13.61 -5.72 -1.85
N GLY A 405 14.84 -5.95 -1.41
CA GLY A 405 15.83 -4.89 -1.14
C GLY A 405 16.06 -3.93 -2.32
N PRO A 406 16.28 -4.41 -3.56
CA PRO A 406 16.39 -3.53 -4.72
C PRO A 406 15.15 -2.65 -4.93
N VAL A 407 13.95 -3.20 -4.75
CA VAL A 407 12.68 -2.44 -4.89
C VAL A 407 12.61 -1.31 -3.86
N LEU A 408 12.91 -1.60 -2.60
CA LEU A 408 12.98 -0.60 -1.53
C LEU A 408 14.03 0.48 -1.84
N GLY A 409 15.17 0.09 -2.40
CA GLY A 409 16.21 1.01 -2.84
C GLY A 409 15.74 1.95 -3.96
N TRP A 410 14.99 1.44 -4.94
CA TRP A 410 14.43 2.26 -6.03
C TRP A 410 13.37 3.23 -5.53
N LEU A 411 12.46 2.81 -4.66
CA LEU A 411 11.45 3.68 -4.06
C LEU A 411 12.09 4.82 -3.26
N ASN A 412 13.12 4.52 -2.46
CA ASN A 412 13.87 5.54 -1.73
C ASN A 412 14.58 6.52 -2.68
N ARG A 413 15.22 6.04 -3.73
CA ARG A 413 15.90 6.87 -4.75
C ARG A 413 14.93 7.78 -5.48
N LEU A 414 13.73 7.31 -5.75
CA LEU A 414 12.66 8.06 -6.38
C LEU A 414 11.89 8.99 -5.41
N GLY A 415 12.27 9.00 -4.12
CA GLY A 415 11.71 9.92 -3.12
C GLY A 415 10.40 9.46 -2.48
N GLU A 416 9.92 8.24 -2.75
CA GLU A 416 8.72 7.65 -2.15
C GLU A 416 9.07 6.38 -1.34
N GLY A 417 10.08 6.51 -0.47
CA GLY A 417 10.50 5.40 0.40
C GLY A 417 9.42 5.01 1.40
N LEU A 418 9.21 3.69 1.57
CA LEU A 418 8.20 3.18 2.49
C LEU A 418 8.46 3.62 3.93
N PHE A 419 7.42 4.14 4.60
CA PHE A 419 7.45 4.61 5.98
C PHE A 419 8.39 5.80 6.24
N ASN A 420 8.90 6.45 5.18
CA ASN A 420 9.94 7.49 5.26
C ASN A 420 9.38 8.92 5.14
N ARG A 421 8.10 9.12 4.85
CA ARG A 421 7.52 10.46 4.84
C ARG A 421 7.50 11.02 6.27
N SER A 422 8.24 12.13 6.46
CA SER A 422 8.44 12.70 7.79
C SER A 422 7.28 13.56 8.30
N THR A 423 6.43 14.06 7.40
CA THR A 423 5.29 14.92 7.72
C THR A 423 3.97 14.14 7.66
N PRO A 424 2.95 14.50 8.47
CA PRO A 424 1.71 13.74 8.60
C PRO A 424 0.80 13.81 7.37
N ASP A 425 1.02 14.75 6.46
CA ASP A 425 0.27 14.92 5.20
C ASP A 425 0.47 13.77 4.18
N GLY A 426 1.46 12.90 4.40
CA GLY A 426 1.80 11.83 3.48
C GLY A 426 2.50 12.31 2.21
N TYR A 427 2.72 11.40 1.26
CA TYR A 427 3.27 11.72 -0.05
C TYR A 427 2.24 12.41 -0.94
N PRO A 428 2.65 13.33 -1.83
CA PRO A 428 1.74 14.04 -2.72
C PRO A 428 0.95 13.08 -3.63
N LEU A 429 -0.36 13.28 -3.72
CA LEU A 429 -1.22 12.59 -4.68
C LEU A 429 -1.22 13.25 -6.06
N ASP A 430 -0.73 14.50 -6.16
CA ASP A 430 -0.64 15.22 -7.43
C ASP A 430 0.49 14.66 -8.29
N PRO A 431 0.19 14.16 -9.51
CA PRO A 431 1.20 13.67 -10.45
C PRO A 431 2.30 14.68 -10.80
N ALA A 432 2.00 15.99 -10.71
CA ALA A 432 2.97 17.04 -10.99
C ALA A 432 4.15 17.05 -10.00
N ALA A 433 3.97 16.54 -8.79
CA ALA A 433 5.05 16.40 -7.80
C ALA A 433 6.15 15.42 -8.25
N TRP A 434 5.84 14.54 -9.22
CA TRP A 434 6.68 13.40 -9.60
C TRP A 434 7.28 13.50 -11.01
N ASN A 435 7.05 14.58 -11.77
CA ASN A 435 7.48 14.74 -13.16
C ASN A 435 8.67 15.67 -13.38
N GLY A 436 9.34 16.11 -12.31
CA GLY A 436 10.49 17.01 -12.40
C GLY A 436 11.72 16.34 -13.06
N PRO A 437 12.69 17.13 -13.57
CA PRO A 437 13.87 16.62 -14.29
C PRO A 437 14.69 15.61 -13.48
N GLY A 438 14.86 15.83 -12.17
CA GLY A 438 15.57 14.90 -11.28
C GLY A 438 14.85 13.56 -11.16
N GLN A 439 13.52 13.59 -11.13
CA GLN A 439 12.70 12.38 -11.13
C GLN A 439 12.85 11.58 -12.43
N LEU A 440 12.83 12.28 -13.59
CA LEU A 440 12.99 11.62 -14.89
C LEU A 440 14.37 10.94 -15.02
N ALA A 441 15.44 11.61 -14.58
CA ALA A 441 16.79 11.05 -14.56
C ALA A 441 16.87 9.80 -13.65
N ALA A 442 16.30 9.87 -12.45
CA ALA A 442 16.25 8.74 -11.52
C ALA A 442 15.43 7.56 -12.07
N ARG A 443 14.30 7.83 -12.75
CA ARG A 443 13.47 6.81 -13.41
C ARG A 443 14.21 6.12 -14.55
N PHE A 444 14.96 6.87 -15.35
CA PHE A 444 15.78 6.28 -16.41
C PHE A 444 16.79 5.28 -15.84
N GLU A 445 17.45 5.63 -14.73
CA GLU A 445 18.39 4.74 -14.06
C GLU A 445 17.69 3.50 -13.48
N VAL A 446 16.50 3.64 -12.90
CA VAL A 446 15.69 2.49 -12.44
C VAL A 446 15.25 1.63 -13.64
N ALA A 447 14.79 2.25 -14.73
CA ALA A 447 14.45 1.56 -15.99
C ALA A 447 15.62 0.71 -16.50
N ARG A 448 16.83 1.28 -16.49
CA ARG A 448 18.05 0.59 -16.91
C ARG A 448 18.35 -0.61 -16.00
N GLN A 449 18.21 -0.47 -14.69
CA GLN A 449 18.44 -1.57 -13.74
C GLN A 449 17.42 -2.70 -13.92
N ILE A 450 16.14 -2.39 -14.06
CA ILE A 450 15.08 -3.39 -14.28
C ILE A 450 15.23 -4.01 -15.68
N GLY A 451 15.48 -3.20 -16.71
CA GLY A 451 15.55 -3.64 -18.10
C GLY A 451 16.76 -4.52 -18.44
N SER A 452 17.85 -4.38 -17.67
CA SER A 452 19.11 -5.07 -17.95
C SER A 452 19.16 -6.53 -17.49
N GLY A 453 18.31 -6.94 -16.53
CA GLY A 453 18.37 -8.31 -15.99
C GLY A 453 17.78 -8.43 -14.59
N PRO A 454 18.19 -9.44 -13.81
CA PRO A 454 17.58 -9.79 -12.54
C PRO A 454 17.76 -8.74 -11.43
N ALA A 455 18.74 -7.86 -11.51
CA ALA A 455 18.98 -6.70 -10.62
C ALA A 455 19.02 -7.05 -9.11
N GLY A 456 19.41 -8.28 -8.74
CA GLY A 456 19.43 -8.75 -7.35
C GLY A 456 18.06 -9.23 -6.82
N LEU A 457 17.01 -9.24 -7.65
CA LEU A 457 15.65 -9.61 -7.24
C LEU A 457 15.48 -11.11 -6.99
N PHE A 458 16.25 -11.97 -7.66
CA PHE A 458 16.12 -13.44 -7.65
C PHE A 458 17.22 -14.14 -6.85
N LYS A 459 17.88 -13.40 -5.97
CA LYS A 459 18.86 -13.89 -5.00
C LYS A 459 18.32 -13.58 -3.59
N PRO A 460 18.13 -14.57 -2.71
CA PRO A 460 17.77 -14.26 -1.31
C PRO A 460 18.80 -13.32 -0.69
N ALA A 461 18.35 -12.33 0.06
CA ALA A 461 19.20 -11.25 0.60
C ALA A 461 20.37 -11.76 1.46
N ALA A 462 20.19 -12.89 2.16
CA ALA A 462 21.20 -13.51 3.01
C ALA A 462 22.04 -14.60 2.31
N ALA A 463 21.78 -14.89 1.04
CA ALA A 463 22.47 -15.98 0.35
C ALA A 463 23.75 -15.50 -0.34
N ASP A 464 24.86 -16.16 -0.07
CA ASP A 464 26.11 -15.99 -0.82
C ASP A 464 26.09 -16.86 -2.10
N ARG A 465 25.22 -16.49 -3.03
CA ARG A 465 25.09 -17.12 -4.35
C ARG A 465 24.75 -16.07 -5.40
N PRO A 466 25.07 -16.29 -6.68
CA PRO A 466 24.69 -15.37 -7.74
C PRO A 466 23.17 -15.28 -7.89
N ASP A 467 22.69 -14.19 -8.50
CA ASP A 467 21.30 -14.06 -8.94
C ASP A 467 20.90 -15.23 -9.84
N GLU A 468 19.68 -15.72 -9.67
CA GLU A 468 19.12 -16.68 -10.63
C GLU A 468 18.90 -15.98 -11.98
N PRO A 469 19.23 -16.63 -13.11
CA PRO A 469 18.98 -16.04 -14.41
C PRO A 469 17.50 -15.66 -14.56
N ALA A 470 17.23 -14.38 -14.75
CA ALA A 470 15.90 -13.84 -14.98
C ALA A 470 16.02 -12.69 -15.97
N PHE A 471 15.38 -12.81 -17.10
CA PHE A 471 15.30 -11.74 -18.08
C PHE A 471 13.92 -11.09 -18.04
N PRO A 472 13.82 -9.74 -17.95
CA PRO A 472 12.53 -9.05 -17.95
C PRO A 472 11.87 -9.15 -19.32
N LEU A 473 10.72 -9.82 -19.40
CA LEU A 473 10.00 -10.06 -20.66
C LEU A 473 8.95 -8.98 -20.90
N LEU A 474 9.38 -7.76 -21.26
CA LEU A 474 8.48 -6.64 -21.55
C LEU A 474 7.85 -6.71 -22.93
N ALA A 475 8.59 -7.19 -23.95
CA ALA A 475 8.08 -7.49 -25.29
C ALA A 475 7.33 -8.83 -25.29
N ASN A 476 6.23 -8.91 -24.56
CA ASN A 476 5.40 -10.10 -24.39
C ASN A 476 4.11 -10.05 -25.23
N ALA A 477 3.25 -11.05 -25.09
CA ALA A 477 1.99 -11.12 -25.82
C ALA A 477 1.07 -9.91 -25.59
N LEU A 478 1.01 -9.39 -24.37
CA LEU A 478 0.22 -8.19 -24.04
C LEU A 478 0.77 -6.95 -24.76
N TYR A 479 2.10 -6.80 -24.81
CA TYR A 479 2.71 -5.70 -25.56
C TYR A 479 2.32 -5.76 -27.04
N PHE A 480 2.54 -6.89 -27.72
CA PHE A 480 2.27 -6.99 -29.15
C PHE A 480 0.77 -6.94 -29.51
N SER A 481 -0.10 -7.49 -28.66
CA SER A 481 -1.54 -7.50 -28.95
C SER A 481 -2.23 -6.16 -28.67
N THR A 482 -1.67 -5.33 -27.78
CA THR A 482 -2.37 -4.15 -27.26
C THR A 482 -1.47 -2.92 -27.13
N LEU A 483 -0.39 -3.00 -26.33
CA LEU A 483 0.36 -1.81 -25.93
C LEU A 483 1.16 -1.18 -27.06
N ALA A 484 1.71 -1.98 -28.00
CA ALA A 484 2.46 -1.46 -29.15
C ALA A 484 1.63 -0.47 -29.98
N GLY A 485 0.31 -0.69 -30.07
CA GLY A 485 -0.62 0.19 -30.79
C GLY A 485 -0.85 1.56 -30.11
N THR A 486 -0.59 1.67 -28.81
CA THR A 486 -0.80 2.91 -28.03
C THR A 486 0.42 3.82 -28.01
N LEU A 487 1.59 3.33 -28.44
CA LEU A 487 2.83 4.10 -28.40
C LEU A 487 2.82 5.26 -29.42
N GLY A 488 3.36 6.41 -29.01
CA GLY A 488 3.60 7.55 -29.88
C GLY A 488 4.69 7.29 -30.93
N ALA A 489 4.73 8.10 -31.98
CA ALA A 489 5.71 7.95 -33.06
C ALA A 489 7.16 8.06 -32.56
N ALA A 490 7.44 8.98 -31.63
CA ALA A 490 8.77 9.16 -31.04
C ALA A 490 9.24 7.93 -30.27
N THR A 491 8.37 7.34 -29.44
CA THR A 491 8.68 6.11 -28.67
C THR A 491 8.92 4.94 -29.61
N ARG A 492 8.07 4.73 -30.63
CA ARG A 492 8.28 3.68 -31.64
C ARG A 492 9.62 3.84 -32.38
N ALA A 493 9.97 5.09 -32.76
CA ALA A 493 11.25 5.35 -33.41
C ALA A 493 12.45 5.05 -32.48
N SER A 494 12.36 5.41 -31.20
CA SER A 494 13.40 5.08 -30.22
C SER A 494 13.54 3.58 -30.00
N LEU A 495 12.44 2.86 -29.85
CA LEU A 495 12.45 1.40 -29.70
C LEU A 495 13.02 0.66 -30.93
N ALA A 496 12.77 1.21 -32.13
CA ALA A 496 13.34 0.66 -33.37
C ALA A 496 14.86 0.84 -33.48
N GLN A 497 15.47 1.74 -32.71
CA GLN A 497 16.91 1.96 -32.65
C GLN A 497 17.61 1.12 -31.58
N ALA A 498 16.86 0.37 -30.76
CA ALA A 498 17.43 -0.48 -29.72
C ALA A 498 18.38 -1.52 -30.33
N VAL A 499 19.59 -1.61 -29.77
CA VAL A 499 20.65 -2.50 -30.26
C VAL A 499 20.68 -3.83 -29.48
N SER A 500 19.91 -3.96 -28.42
CA SER A 500 19.78 -5.17 -27.61
C SER A 500 18.40 -5.25 -26.95
N PRO A 501 17.95 -6.44 -26.50
CA PRO A 501 16.74 -6.57 -25.71
C PRO A 501 16.77 -5.75 -24.41
N GLN A 502 17.93 -5.61 -23.77
CA GLN A 502 18.12 -4.80 -22.56
C GLN A 502 17.93 -3.31 -22.84
N ASP A 503 18.46 -2.84 -23.96
CA ASP A 503 18.30 -1.48 -24.42
C ASP A 503 16.82 -1.19 -24.75
N TRP A 504 16.17 -2.09 -25.47
CA TRP A 504 14.74 -2.01 -25.76
C TRP A 504 13.89 -1.93 -24.49
N ASN A 505 14.15 -2.81 -23.50
CA ASN A 505 13.45 -2.80 -22.22
C ASN A 505 13.65 -1.48 -21.48
N THR A 506 14.87 -0.94 -21.47
CA THR A 506 15.18 0.34 -20.84
C THR A 506 14.42 1.49 -21.50
N LEU A 507 14.45 1.56 -22.82
CA LEU A 507 13.75 2.59 -23.59
C LEU A 507 12.23 2.51 -23.41
N TYR A 508 11.67 1.30 -23.37
CA TYR A 508 10.23 1.12 -23.12
C TYR A 508 9.83 1.58 -21.73
N LEU A 509 10.54 1.15 -20.67
CA LEU A 509 10.25 1.58 -19.28
C LEU A 509 10.50 3.07 -19.06
N ALA A 510 11.39 3.69 -19.84
CA ALA A 510 11.67 5.12 -19.81
C ALA A 510 10.75 5.94 -20.71
N SER A 511 9.84 5.32 -21.45
CA SER A 511 8.95 6.00 -22.39
C SER A 511 7.88 6.84 -21.67
N PRO A 512 7.43 7.94 -22.26
CA PRO A 512 6.33 8.74 -21.70
C PRO A 512 5.05 7.93 -21.49
N GLU A 513 4.74 7.00 -22.38
CA GLU A 513 3.55 6.15 -22.32
C GLU A 513 3.60 5.16 -21.16
N PHE A 514 4.78 4.64 -20.82
CA PHE A 514 4.92 3.76 -19.65
C PHE A 514 4.88 4.53 -18.34
N MET A 515 5.39 5.76 -18.31
CA MET A 515 5.44 6.59 -17.10
C MET A 515 4.08 7.21 -16.72
N ARG A 516 3.08 7.11 -17.59
CA ARG A 516 1.71 7.65 -17.40
C ARG A 516 0.67 6.60 -17.10
#